data_ca8c5779ac2a1d7e024d6bd3b737ae1d
#
_entry.id   ca8c5779ac2a1d7e024d6bd3b737ae1d
#
_cell.length_a   1.000
_cell.length_b   1.000
_cell.length_c   1.000
_cell.angle_alpha   90.00
_cell.angle_beta   90.00
_cell.angle_gamma   90.00
#
_symmetry.space_group_name_H-M   'P 1'
#
loop_
_entity.id
_entity.type
_entity.pdbx_description
1 polymer ?
#
loop_
_entity_poly.entity_id
_entity_poly.type
_entity_poly.pdbx_seq_one_letter_code
_entity_poly.pdbx_strand_id
1 'polypeptide(L)'
;GPPGTGKTQLARLLAKVCKSALYEVLSENSEGEQMSPQARFAAYRMAQCFLASEHVMLMFDEVEEVFLAGAGLGLVRSNNKSWINQVLETNSVPAVWIANDITELDAAFIRRFDMVLELPYPDKQQRAKLLKRYSRGLLDSPTLECLAELQQLSPAIISRATAVVGTVAEQLPDSSSALQMLINNTLQAQGFAVEPKAKVRAEPDMSEDYDPAFIRADADLAAIVPLLKNTPEARICLYGPPGTGKTAYGHWLAQQLAMPLKVCRASDLIAPYVGETEQNIAKAFVEAAESGSMLLIDEVDSFLRDRRSA
;
A
#
# COMPACT_ATOMS: atom_id res chain seq x y z
N GLY A 1 -7.17 -2.68 -6.73
CA GLY A 1 -6.31 -1.78 -5.91
C GLY A 1 -7.02 -1.19 -4.70
N PRO A 2 -6.32 -0.73 -3.65
CA PRO A 2 -6.89 -0.30 -2.38
C PRO A 2 -7.92 0.82 -2.49
N PRO A 3 -8.81 1.00 -1.48
CA PRO A 3 -9.77 2.10 -1.48
C PRO A 3 -9.06 3.46 -1.37
N GLY A 4 -9.66 4.49 -1.99
CA GLY A 4 -9.13 5.86 -1.93
C GLY A 4 -7.91 6.16 -2.81
N THR A 5 -7.48 5.24 -3.68
CA THR A 5 -6.36 5.44 -4.62
C THR A 5 -6.74 6.25 -5.86
N GLY A 6 -8.01 6.60 -6.05
CA GLY A 6 -8.47 7.47 -7.13
C GLY A 6 -9.09 6.74 -8.34
N LYS A 7 -9.50 5.49 -8.21
CA LYS A 7 -10.11 4.68 -9.28
C LYS A 7 -11.29 5.39 -9.95
N THR A 8 -12.26 5.85 -9.16
CA THR A 8 -13.44 6.58 -9.66
C THR A 8 -13.06 7.92 -10.32
N GLN A 9 -12.02 8.60 -9.80
CA GLN A 9 -11.52 9.84 -10.41
C GLN A 9 -10.83 9.55 -11.77
N LEU A 10 -10.13 8.42 -11.89
CA LEU A 10 -9.56 7.99 -13.18
C LEU A 10 -10.65 7.73 -14.21
N ALA A 11 -11.74 7.04 -13.85
CA ALA A 11 -12.89 6.82 -14.75
C ALA A 11 -13.49 8.15 -15.22
N ARG A 12 -13.69 9.10 -14.32
CA ARG A 12 -14.17 10.45 -14.66
C ARG A 12 -13.21 11.21 -15.58
N LEU A 13 -11.90 11.08 -15.33
CA LEU A 13 -10.88 11.69 -16.19
C LEU A 13 -10.87 11.07 -17.58
N LEU A 14 -10.95 9.75 -17.69
CA LEU A 14 -11.05 9.03 -18.97
C LEU A 14 -12.25 9.50 -19.78
N ALA A 15 -13.44 9.55 -19.19
CA ALA A 15 -14.64 10.04 -19.85
C ALA A 15 -14.44 11.48 -20.34
N LYS A 16 -13.85 12.35 -19.54
CA LYS A 16 -13.55 13.74 -19.93
C LYS A 16 -12.57 13.81 -21.10
N VAL A 17 -11.50 13.02 -21.09
CA VAL A 17 -10.49 12.98 -22.17
C VAL A 17 -11.13 12.46 -23.46
N CYS A 18 -11.97 11.43 -23.37
CA CYS A 18 -12.73 10.88 -24.50
C CYS A 18 -13.89 11.76 -24.93
N LYS A 19 -14.16 12.87 -24.22
CA LYS A 19 -15.32 13.76 -24.44
C LYS A 19 -16.65 13.01 -24.42
N SER A 20 -16.75 11.92 -23.63
CA SER A 20 -17.93 11.09 -23.45
C SER A 20 -18.65 11.48 -22.17
N ALA A 21 -19.97 11.41 -22.18
CA ALA A 21 -20.72 11.50 -20.93
C ALA A 21 -20.50 10.22 -20.11
N LEU A 22 -20.33 10.34 -18.80
CA LEU A 22 -20.14 9.22 -17.88
C LEU A 22 -21.44 8.95 -17.13
N TYR A 23 -21.95 7.74 -17.26
CA TYR A 23 -23.11 7.26 -16.51
C TYR A 23 -22.67 6.20 -15.50
N GLU A 24 -23.06 6.40 -14.26
CA GLU A 24 -22.76 5.49 -13.16
C GLU A 24 -23.93 4.54 -12.92
N VAL A 25 -23.65 3.25 -12.82
CA VAL A 25 -24.63 2.26 -12.39
C VAL A 25 -24.83 2.40 -10.89
N LEU A 26 -25.98 2.90 -10.49
CA LEU A 26 -26.29 3.20 -9.10
C LEU A 26 -26.29 1.96 -8.22
N SER A 27 -25.88 2.12 -6.97
CA SER A 27 -25.98 1.13 -5.90
C SER A 27 -27.31 1.21 -5.13
N GLU A 28 -28.01 2.34 -5.23
CA GLU A 28 -29.26 2.63 -4.53
C GLU A 28 -30.39 2.90 -5.51
N ASN A 29 -31.61 2.55 -5.12
CA ASN A 29 -32.83 2.87 -5.87
C ASN A 29 -33.28 4.32 -5.58
N SER A 30 -34.39 4.75 -6.21
CA SER A 30 -34.98 6.10 -6.02
C SER A 30 -35.50 6.35 -4.61
N GLU A 31 -35.66 5.32 -3.79
CA GLU A 31 -36.11 5.37 -2.41
C GLU A 31 -34.95 5.38 -1.41
N GLY A 32 -33.69 5.30 -1.89
CA GLY A 32 -32.47 5.27 -1.06
C GLY A 32 -32.19 3.88 -0.48
N GLU A 33 -32.83 2.83 -1.00
CA GLU A 33 -32.58 1.46 -0.58
C GLU A 33 -31.47 0.84 -1.44
N GLN A 34 -30.62 0.03 -0.82
CA GLN A 34 -29.53 -0.65 -1.52
C GLN A 34 -30.07 -1.65 -2.55
N MET A 35 -29.66 -1.53 -3.80
CA MET A 35 -30.06 -2.42 -4.88
C MET A 35 -29.37 -3.79 -4.73
N SER A 36 -30.14 -4.86 -5.01
CA SER A 36 -29.53 -6.18 -5.06
C SER A 36 -28.49 -6.27 -6.20
N PRO A 37 -27.49 -7.14 -6.07
CA PRO A 37 -26.49 -7.35 -7.12
C PRO A 37 -27.10 -7.67 -8.48
N GLN A 38 -28.19 -8.45 -8.51
CA GLN A 38 -28.92 -8.78 -9.72
C GLN A 38 -29.60 -7.56 -10.35
N ALA A 39 -30.18 -6.69 -9.53
CA ALA A 39 -30.84 -5.46 -10.00
C ALA A 39 -29.77 -4.47 -10.55
N ARG A 40 -28.64 -4.32 -9.92
CA ARG A 40 -27.53 -3.50 -10.43
C ARG A 40 -27.03 -4.01 -11.79
N PHE A 41 -26.89 -5.32 -11.93
CA PHE A 41 -26.46 -5.91 -13.19
C PHE A 41 -27.52 -5.80 -14.30
N ALA A 42 -28.81 -5.91 -13.96
CA ALA A 42 -29.89 -5.66 -14.88
C ALA A 42 -29.91 -4.19 -15.35
N ALA A 43 -29.71 -3.24 -14.44
CA ALA A 43 -29.57 -1.82 -14.76
C ALA A 43 -28.40 -1.55 -15.73
N TYR A 44 -27.25 -2.20 -15.50
CA TYR A 44 -26.11 -2.14 -16.42
C TYR A 44 -26.48 -2.63 -17.84
N ARG A 45 -27.13 -3.78 -17.95
CA ARG A 45 -27.58 -4.30 -19.26
C ARG A 45 -28.56 -3.37 -19.97
N MET A 46 -29.50 -2.82 -19.21
CA MET A 46 -30.43 -1.83 -19.77
C MET A 46 -29.68 -0.61 -20.31
N ALA A 47 -28.72 -0.10 -19.54
CA ALA A 47 -27.88 1.01 -19.97
C ALA A 47 -27.11 0.67 -21.27
N GLN A 48 -26.51 -0.53 -21.35
CA GLN A 48 -25.84 -1.02 -22.57
C GLN A 48 -26.77 -1.03 -23.81
N CYS A 49 -28.04 -1.39 -23.63
CA CYS A 49 -29.00 -1.41 -24.73
C CYS A 49 -29.48 0.00 -25.09
N PHE A 50 -29.88 0.82 -24.13
CA PHE A 50 -30.43 2.15 -24.37
C PHE A 50 -29.44 3.17 -24.88
N LEU A 51 -28.16 3.05 -24.42
CA LEU A 51 -27.11 4.00 -24.74
C LEU A 51 -26.18 3.54 -25.86
N ALA A 52 -26.51 2.43 -26.54
CA ALA A 52 -25.64 1.83 -27.57
C ALA A 52 -25.32 2.75 -28.76
N SER A 53 -26.20 3.70 -29.07
CA SER A 53 -26.00 4.69 -30.14
C SER A 53 -25.44 6.04 -29.67
N GLU A 54 -25.23 6.20 -28.35
CA GLU A 54 -24.81 7.44 -27.76
C GLU A 54 -23.28 7.43 -27.51
N HIS A 55 -22.66 8.63 -27.52
CA HIS A 55 -21.23 8.77 -27.20
C HIS A 55 -21.03 8.89 -25.69
N VAL A 56 -21.13 7.77 -25.01
CA VAL A 56 -21.13 7.68 -23.55
C VAL A 56 -20.19 6.59 -23.06
N MET A 57 -19.88 6.62 -21.77
CA MET A 57 -19.12 5.60 -21.04
C MET A 57 -19.91 5.22 -19.78
N LEU A 58 -19.94 3.94 -19.47
CA LEU A 58 -20.54 3.45 -18.24
C LEU A 58 -19.47 3.25 -17.17
N MET A 59 -19.83 3.51 -15.93
CA MET A 59 -19.01 3.21 -14.75
C MET A 59 -19.79 2.28 -13.82
N PHE A 60 -19.18 1.16 -13.47
CA PHE A 60 -19.69 0.22 -12.50
C PHE A 60 -18.71 0.13 -11.33
N ASP A 61 -19.09 0.71 -10.18
CA ASP A 61 -18.24 0.74 -8.98
C ASP A 61 -18.63 -0.40 -8.03
N GLU A 62 -17.67 -0.85 -7.19
CA GLU A 62 -17.86 -1.93 -6.22
C GLU A 62 -18.36 -3.23 -6.85
N VAL A 63 -17.71 -3.64 -7.94
CA VAL A 63 -18.16 -4.81 -8.72
C VAL A 63 -17.98 -6.13 -7.98
N GLU A 64 -17.11 -6.19 -6.98
CA GLU A 64 -16.89 -7.36 -6.13
C GLU A 64 -18.19 -7.85 -5.50
N GLU A 65 -19.07 -6.97 -5.07
CA GLU A 65 -20.37 -7.34 -4.49
C GLU A 65 -21.22 -8.16 -5.44
N VAL A 66 -21.17 -7.82 -6.72
CA VAL A 66 -21.98 -8.49 -7.76
C VAL A 66 -21.39 -9.84 -8.14
N PHE A 67 -20.08 -9.94 -8.20
CA PHE A 67 -19.39 -11.19 -8.55
C PHE A 67 -19.38 -12.19 -7.40
N LEU A 68 -19.22 -11.71 -6.14
CA LEU A 68 -19.21 -12.56 -4.94
C LEU A 68 -20.59 -13.07 -4.55
N ALA A 69 -21.64 -12.27 -4.71
CA ALA A 69 -23.02 -12.71 -4.46
C ALA A 69 -23.43 -13.92 -5.30
N GLY A 70 -22.84 -14.11 -6.48
CA GLY A 70 -23.01 -15.30 -7.32
C GLY A 70 -22.32 -16.56 -6.77
N ALA A 71 -21.38 -16.43 -5.82
CA ALA A 71 -20.60 -17.54 -5.27
C ALA A 71 -21.20 -18.16 -3.99
N GLY A 72 -22.08 -17.43 -3.27
CA GLY A 72 -22.48 -17.76 -1.89
C GLY A 72 -23.66 -18.72 -1.69
N LEU A 73 -24.50 -18.96 -2.69
CA LEU A 73 -25.67 -19.85 -2.55
C LEU A 73 -25.53 -21.07 -3.47
N GLY A 74 -25.15 -22.18 -2.88
CA GLY A 74 -24.73 -23.45 -3.52
C GLY A 74 -25.66 -24.13 -4.54
N LEU A 75 -26.75 -23.51 -4.98
CA LEU A 75 -27.73 -24.09 -5.93
C LEU A 75 -27.82 -23.33 -7.27
N VAL A 76 -27.10 -22.23 -7.51
CA VAL A 76 -27.24 -21.42 -8.74
C VAL A 76 -25.88 -21.17 -9.43
N ARG A 77 -24.85 -21.98 -9.12
CA ARG A 77 -23.46 -21.76 -9.58
C ARG A 77 -23.23 -21.79 -11.09
N SER A 78 -24.02 -22.50 -11.90
CA SER A 78 -23.72 -22.65 -13.32
C SER A 78 -24.39 -21.60 -14.22
N ASN A 79 -25.63 -21.23 -13.94
CA ASN A 79 -26.38 -20.33 -14.82
C ASN A 79 -25.94 -18.87 -14.72
N ASN A 80 -25.51 -18.40 -13.54
CA ASN A 80 -25.09 -17.02 -13.37
C ASN A 80 -23.70 -16.74 -13.99
N LYS A 81 -22.78 -17.70 -13.98
CA LYS A 81 -21.46 -17.53 -14.61
C LYS A 81 -21.54 -17.38 -16.12
N SER A 82 -22.34 -18.22 -16.79
CA SER A 82 -22.53 -18.14 -18.22
C SER A 82 -23.16 -16.82 -18.67
N TRP A 83 -24.09 -16.33 -17.89
CA TRP A 83 -24.79 -15.08 -18.16
C TRP A 83 -23.90 -13.84 -17.94
N ILE A 84 -23.12 -13.79 -16.85
CA ILE A 84 -22.12 -12.72 -16.61
C ILE A 84 -21.09 -12.69 -17.73
N ASN A 85 -20.59 -13.86 -18.12
CA ASN A 85 -19.64 -13.98 -19.22
C ASN A 85 -20.18 -13.37 -20.52
N GLN A 86 -21.43 -13.71 -20.86
CA GLN A 86 -22.08 -13.16 -22.05
C GLN A 86 -22.20 -11.63 -22.00
N VAL A 87 -22.51 -11.08 -20.83
CA VAL A 87 -22.60 -9.62 -20.66
C VAL A 87 -21.26 -8.93 -20.81
N LEU A 88 -20.19 -9.52 -20.29
CA LEU A 88 -18.84 -8.98 -20.43
C LEU A 88 -18.33 -9.05 -21.88
N GLU A 89 -18.78 -10.03 -22.65
CA GLU A 89 -18.40 -10.23 -24.06
C GLU A 89 -19.20 -9.36 -25.04
N THR A 90 -20.38 -8.87 -24.67
CA THR A 90 -21.29 -8.14 -25.57
C THR A 90 -21.48 -6.67 -25.17
N ASN A 91 -20.40 -5.98 -24.87
CA ASN A 91 -20.46 -4.54 -24.52
C ASN A 91 -20.65 -3.69 -25.78
N SER A 92 -21.80 -3.04 -25.88
CA SER A 92 -22.10 -2.06 -26.95
C SER A 92 -21.57 -0.66 -26.57
N VAL A 93 -21.45 -0.37 -25.27
CA VAL A 93 -20.98 0.89 -24.71
C VAL A 93 -19.73 0.63 -23.91
N PRO A 94 -18.64 1.41 -24.07
CA PRO A 94 -17.44 1.30 -23.26
C PRO A 94 -17.77 1.38 -21.76
N ALA A 95 -17.20 0.48 -20.97
CA ALA A 95 -17.49 0.42 -19.54
C ALA A 95 -16.20 0.31 -18.72
N VAL A 96 -16.14 1.07 -17.61
CA VAL A 96 -15.10 1.00 -16.61
C VAL A 96 -15.64 0.30 -15.38
N TRP A 97 -15.02 -0.81 -15.03
CA TRP A 97 -15.36 -1.61 -13.87
C TRP A 97 -14.35 -1.33 -12.76
N ILE A 98 -14.83 -1.01 -11.57
CA ILE A 98 -14.01 -0.63 -10.44
C ILE A 98 -14.17 -1.65 -9.33
N ALA A 99 -13.04 -2.21 -8.88
CA ALA A 99 -12.96 -3.12 -7.74
C ALA A 99 -11.87 -2.66 -6.75
N ASN A 100 -12.07 -2.94 -5.48
CA ASN A 100 -11.05 -2.76 -4.46
C ASN A 100 -10.10 -3.96 -4.42
N ASP A 101 -10.65 -5.15 -4.56
CA ASP A 101 -9.92 -6.41 -4.63
C ASP A 101 -10.42 -7.27 -5.79
N ILE A 102 -9.50 -7.89 -6.51
CA ILE A 102 -9.78 -8.82 -7.60
C ILE A 102 -9.33 -10.25 -7.29
N THR A 103 -8.71 -10.49 -6.12
CA THR A 103 -8.17 -11.81 -5.76
C THR A 103 -9.27 -12.86 -5.59
N GLU A 104 -10.46 -12.43 -5.19
CA GLU A 104 -11.62 -13.31 -5.02
C GLU A 104 -12.45 -13.46 -6.31
N LEU A 105 -12.13 -12.69 -7.37
CA LEU A 105 -12.82 -12.80 -8.65
C LEU A 105 -12.35 -14.03 -9.42
N ASP A 106 -13.32 -14.73 -10.06
CA ASP A 106 -12.97 -15.85 -10.93
C ASP A 106 -12.09 -15.38 -12.11
N ALA A 107 -10.98 -16.04 -12.31
CA ALA A 107 -10.06 -15.75 -13.42
C ALA A 107 -10.75 -15.79 -14.80
N ALA A 108 -11.87 -16.53 -14.93
CA ALA A 108 -12.67 -16.54 -16.13
C ALA A 108 -13.33 -15.19 -16.44
N PHE A 109 -13.68 -14.39 -15.43
CA PHE A 109 -14.18 -13.03 -15.62
C PHE A 109 -13.06 -12.07 -15.97
N ILE A 110 -11.92 -12.16 -15.25
CA ILE A 110 -10.77 -11.27 -15.46
C ILE A 110 -10.26 -11.32 -16.90
N ARG A 111 -10.24 -12.51 -17.52
CA ARG A 111 -9.80 -12.72 -18.91
C ARG A 111 -10.69 -12.08 -19.98
N ARG A 112 -11.88 -11.58 -19.61
CA ARG A 112 -12.83 -10.95 -20.55
C ARG A 112 -12.74 -9.42 -20.55
N PHE A 113 -11.94 -8.86 -19.67
CA PHE A 113 -11.64 -7.45 -19.72
C PHE A 113 -10.53 -7.21 -20.74
N ASP A 114 -10.69 -6.21 -21.60
CA ASP A 114 -9.67 -5.82 -22.59
C ASP A 114 -8.43 -5.27 -21.90
N MET A 115 -8.62 -4.64 -20.72
CA MET A 115 -7.54 -4.06 -19.94
C MET A 115 -7.83 -4.19 -18.43
N VAL A 116 -6.83 -4.63 -17.67
CA VAL A 116 -6.86 -4.64 -16.21
C VAL A 116 -5.73 -3.76 -15.70
N LEU A 117 -6.08 -2.74 -14.92
CA LEU A 117 -5.14 -1.78 -14.35
C LEU A 117 -5.18 -1.86 -12.82
N GLU A 118 -4.04 -2.02 -12.22
CA GLU A 118 -3.90 -1.89 -10.78
C GLU A 118 -3.52 -0.45 -10.40
N LEU A 119 -4.23 0.13 -9.45
CA LEU A 119 -3.90 1.40 -8.82
C LEU A 119 -3.45 1.13 -7.38
N PRO A 120 -2.16 0.91 -7.15
CA PRO A 120 -1.62 0.70 -5.82
C PRO A 120 -1.63 1.99 -5.00
N TYR A 121 -1.25 1.90 -3.72
CA TYR A 121 -0.93 3.11 -2.97
C TYR A 121 0.21 3.87 -3.65
N PRO A 122 0.16 5.21 -3.64
CA PRO A 122 1.23 6.01 -4.23
C PRO A 122 2.57 5.74 -3.53
N ASP A 123 3.66 5.79 -4.27
CA ASP A 123 5.01 5.71 -3.71
C ASP A 123 5.36 6.93 -2.84
N LYS A 124 6.48 6.89 -2.12
CA LYS A 124 6.92 7.98 -1.22
C LYS A 124 7.00 9.33 -1.94
N GLN A 125 7.55 9.36 -3.16
CA GLN A 125 7.71 10.61 -3.92
C GLN A 125 6.35 11.15 -4.37
N GLN A 126 5.47 10.27 -4.81
CA GLN A 126 4.09 10.62 -5.18
C GLN A 126 3.31 11.13 -3.97
N ARG A 127 3.43 10.47 -2.80
CA ARG A 127 2.81 10.92 -1.55
C ARG A 127 3.31 12.31 -1.15
N ALA A 128 4.61 12.56 -1.21
CA ALA A 128 5.17 13.87 -0.92
C ALA A 128 4.62 14.96 -1.86
N LYS A 129 4.52 14.66 -3.16
CA LYS A 129 3.91 15.59 -4.15
C LYS A 129 2.43 15.84 -3.85
N LEU A 130 1.68 14.80 -3.48
CA LEU A 130 0.26 14.91 -3.12
C LEU A 130 0.08 15.74 -1.86
N LEU A 131 0.84 15.45 -0.80
CA LEU A 131 0.84 16.21 0.46
C LEU A 131 1.13 17.69 0.18
N LYS A 132 2.19 18.00 -0.56
CA LYS A 132 2.55 19.37 -0.92
C LYS A 132 1.44 20.09 -1.71
N ARG A 133 0.81 19.38 -2.66
CA ARG A 133 -0.26 19.94 -3.50
C ARG A 133 -1.55 20.21 -2.70
N TYR A 134 -1.96 19.26 -1.86
CA TYR A 134 -3.23 19.36 -1.14
C TYR A 134 -3.12 20.23 0.11
N SER A 135 -2.00 20.20 0.84
CA SER A 135 -1.83 20.99 2.06
C SER A 135 -1.75 22.49 1.83
N ARG A 136 -1.40 22.93 0.62
CA ARG A 136 -1.33 24.36 0.25
C ARG A 136 -0.55 25.21 1.26
N GLY A 137 0.48 24.65 1.87
CA GLY A 137 1.32 25.34 2.87
C GLY A 137 0.91 25.11 4.33
N LEU A 138 -0.09 24.27 4.61
CA LEU A 138 -0.48 23.90 5.98
C LEU A 138 0.54 22.97 6.66
N LEU A 139 1.43 22.31 5.88
CA LEU A 139 2.45 21.41 6.39
C LEU A 139 3.83 22.05 6.37
N ASP A 140 4.55 21.89 7.44
CA ASP A 140 5.98 22.13 7.49
C ASP A 140 6.77 20.96 6.84
N SER A 141 8.03 21.21 6.46
CA SER A 141 8.84 20.22 5.73
C SER A 141 9.07 18.93 6.53
N PRO A 142 9.38 18.96 7.84
CA PRO A 142 9.60 17.74 8.62
C PRO A 142 8.34 16.87 8.72
N THR A 143 7.17 17.47 8.96
CA THR A 143 5.90 16.74 9.04
C THR A 143 5.50 16.16 7.68
N LEU A 144 5.74 16.90 6.59
CA LEU A 144 5.50 16.41 5.24
C LEU A 144 6.32 15.15 4.93
N GLU A 145 7.62 15.14 5.26
CA GLU A 145 8.50 14.00 5.09
C GLU A 145 8.03 12.81 5.94
N CYS A 146 7.69 13.05 7.19
CA CYS A 146 7.16 12.03 8.09
C CYS A 146 5.88 11.39 7.54
N LEU A 147 4.92 12.18 7.07
CA LEU A 147 3.68 11.68 6.49
C LEU A 147 3.91 10.95 5.15
N ALA A 148 4.90 11.35 4.36
CA ALA A 148 5.25 10.69 3.12
C ALA A 148 5.81 9.27 3.32
N GLU A 149 6.31 8.93 4.52
CA GLU A 149 6.75 7.56 4.86
C GLU A 149 5.58 6.58 5.05
N LEU A 150 4.38 7.06 5.36
CA LEU A 150 3.22 6.21 5.63
C LEU A 150 2.76 5.49 4.36
N GLN A 151 3.08 4.20 4.23
CA GLN A 151 2.84 3.41 3.01
C GLN A 151 1.37 3.34 2.61
N GLN A 152 0.45 3.27 3.57
CA GLN A 152 -1.00 3.15 3.34
C GLN A 152 -1.70 4.50 3.19
N LEU A 153 -0.96 5.60 3.07
CA LEU A 153 -1.53 6.93 2.93
C LEU A 153 -2.12 7.13 1.52
N SER A 154 -3.43 7.02 1.41
CA SER A 154 -4.14 7.19 0.14
C SER A 154 -4.40 8.66 -0.20
N PRO A 155 -4.53 9.02 -1.49
CA PRO A 155 -4.91 10.36 -1.93
C PRO A 155 -6.21 10.87 -1.32
N ALA A 156 -7.18 9.99 -1.07
CA ALA A 156 -8.46 10.35 -0.45
C ALA A 156 -8.29 10.79 1.00
N ILE A 157 -7.45 10.10 1.78
CA ILE A 157 -7.15 10.47 3.17
C ILE A 157 -6.47 11.85 3.19
N ILE A 158 -5.46 12.07 2.35
CA ILE A 158 -4.77 13.36 2.25
C ILE A 158 -5.77 14.48 1.93
N SER A 159 -6.60 14.28 0.91
CA SER A 159 -7.56 15.28 0.45
C SER A 159 -8.61 15.62 1.51
N ARG A 160 -9.17 14.61 2.19
CA ARG A 160 -10.17 14.81 3.25
C ARG A 160 -9.57 15.50 4.47
N ALA A 161 -8.41 15.02 4.95
CA ALA A 161 -7.75 15.58 6.11
C ALA A 161 -7.37 17.05 5.89
N THR A 162 -6.80 17.36 4.72
CA THR A 162 -6.44 18.74 4.37
C THR A 162 -7.66 19.65 4.19
N ALA A 163 -8.77 19.13 3.66
CA ALA A 163 -10.02 19.91 3.58
C ALA A 163 -10.56 20.24 4.97
N VAL A 164 -10.60 19.28 5.90
CA VAL A 164 -11.08 19.50 7.28
C VAL A 164 -10.19 20.50 8.01
N VAL A 165 -8.87 20.30 8.03
CA VAL A 165 -7.95 21.21 8.72
C VAL A 165 -7.97 22.59 8.07
N GLY A 166 -8.08 22.67 6.73
CA GLY A 166 -8.15 23.92 6.01
C GLY A 166 -9.36 24.79 6.38
N THR A 167 -10.50 24.20 6.78
CA THR A 167 -11.68 24.98 7.21
C THR A 167 -11.49 25.64 8.57
N VAL A 168 -10.60 25.13 9.41
CA VAL A 168 -10.37 25.60 10.79
C VAL A 168 -8.95 26.11 11.00
N ALA A 169 -8.14 26.21 9.95
CA ALA A 169 -6.71 26.51 10.02
C ALA A 169 -6.42 27.84 10.76
N GLU A 170 -7.25 28.85 10.58
CA GLU A 170 -7.09 30.16 11.25
C GLU A 170 -7.32 30.09 12.77
N GLN A 171 -8.02 29.06 13.25
CA GLN A 171 -8.36 28.88 14.67
C GLN A 171 -7.38 27.91 15.37
N LEU A 172 -6.51 27.23 14.61
CA LEU A 172 -5.58 26.27 15.14
C LEU A 172 -4.21 26.90 15.43
N PRO A 173 -3.61 26.64 16.60
CA PRO A 173 -2.28 27.13 16.92
C PRO A 173 -1.20 26.48 16.05
N ASP A 174 -1.43 25.23 15.61
CA ASP A 174 -0.52 24.46 14.76
C ASP A 174 -1.33 23.54 13.81
N SER A 175 -1.50 24.01 12.59
CA SER A 175 -2.22 23.28 11.55
C SER A 175 -1.46 22.03 11.08
N SER A 176 -0.12 22.02 11.17
CA SER A 176 0.72 20.92 10.75
C SER A 176 0.52 19.72 11.68
N SER A 177 0.62 19.92 12.99
CA SER A 177 0.35 18.89 13.99
C SER A 177 -1.09 18.37 13.96
N ALA A 178 -2.05 19.26 13.76
CA ALA A 178 -3.46 18.88 13.64
C ALA A 178 -3.70 17.97 12.42
N LEU A 179 -3.12 18.30 11.27
CA LEU A 179 -3.21 17.49 10.07
C LEU A 179 -2.56 16.12 10.25
N GLN A 180 -1.38 16.06 10.85
CA GLN A 180 -0.69 14.81 11.17
C GLN A 180 -1.54 13.93 12.10
N MET A 181 -2.09 14.50 13.16
CA MET A 181 -2.97 13.79 14.10
C MET A 181 -4.20 13.22 13.41
N LEU A 182 -4.87 13.99 12.55
CA LEU A 182 -6.06 13.55 11.83
C LEU A 182 -5.77 12.41 10.86
N ILE A 183 -4.66 12.49 10.11
CA ILE A 183 -4.21 11.42 9.22
C ILE A 183 -3.90 10.15 10.01
N ASN A 184 -3.13 10.26 11.09
CA ASN A 184 -2.75 9.12 11.92
C ASN A 184 -3.99 8.43 12.53
N ASN A 185 -4.91 9.20 13.10
CA ASN A 185 -6.17 8.65 13.65
C ASN A 185 -7.01 7.95 12.58
N THR A 186 -7.04 8.51 11.35
CA THR A 186 -7.78 7.91 10.25
C THR A 186 -7.18 6.58 9.83
N LEU A 187 -5.85 6.49 9.74
CA LEU A 187 -5.15 5.23 9.41
C LEU A 187 -5.31 4.19 10.52
N GLN A 188 -5.20 4.58 11.80
CA GLN A 188 -5.44 3.69 12.93
C GLN A 188 -6.87 3.14 12.95
N ALA A 189 -7.87 3.99 12.68
CA ALA A 189 -9.26 3.55 12.58
C ALA A 189 -9.49 2.55 11.43
N GLN A 190 -8.65 2.57 10.39
CA GLN A 190 -8.67 1.60 9.29
C GLN A 190 -7.85 0.32 9.59
N GLY A 191 -7.32 0.17 10.82
CA GLY A 191 -6.54 -1.00 11.24
C GLY A 191 -5.07 -0.97 10.79
N PHE A 192 -4.61 0.13 10.22
CA PHE A 192 -3.19 0.26 9.90
C PHE A 192 -2.40 0.65 11.16
N ALA A 193 -1.32 -0.05 11.43
CA ALA A 193 -0.36 0.35 12.44
C ALA A 193 0.30 1.66 11.99
N VAL A 194 -0.26 2.76 12.41
CA VAL A 194 0.47 4.01 12.46
C VAL A 194 1.28 3.90 13.76
N GLU A 195 2.47 3.31 13.66
CA GLU A 195 3.42 3.61 14.71
C GLU A 195 3.53 5.14 14.72
N PRO A 196 3.14 5.82 15.83
CA PRO A 196 3.71 7.11 16.02
C PRO A 196 5.21 6.79 15.91
N LYS A 197 5.91 7.30 14.94
CA LYS A 197 7.29 7.68 15.21
C LYS A 197 7.11 8.66 16.38
N ALA A 198 6.92 8.09 17.59
CA ALA A 198 7.33 8.74 18.80
C ALA A 198 8.60 9.37 18.35
N LYS A 199 8.63 10.76 18.36
CA LYS A 199 9.84 11.55 18.16
C LYS A 199 10.95 10.58 18.18
N VAL A 200 11.51 10.23 17.00
CA VAL A 200 12.62 9.30 17.01
C VAL A 200 13.37 9.83 18.22
N ARG A 201 13.24 9.16 19.36
CA ARG A 201 14.33 9.19 20.29
C ARG A 201 15.36 8.73 19.33
N ALA A 202 16.11 9.73 18.82
CA ALA A 202 17.32 9.46 18.12
C ALA A 202 17.90 8.37 18.98
N GLU A 203 17.79 7.11 18.53
CA GLU A 203 18.47 6.05 19.24
C GLU A 203 19.83 6.70 19.31
N PRO A 204 20.31 7.03 20.54
CA PRO A 204 21.37 8.00 20.74
C PRO A 204 22.34 7.65 19.67
N ASP A 205 22.66 8.60 18.77
CA ASP A 205 23.37 8.33 17.52
C ASP A 205 24.58 7.48 17.87
N MET A 206 24.35 6.18 17.97
CA MET A 206 25.32 5.19 18.49
C MET A 206 26.48 5.07 17.52
N SER A 207 26.36 5.76 16.38
CA SER A 207 27.38 5.80 15.34
C SER A 207 28.45 6.84 15.62
N GLU A 208 28.16 7.93 16.34
CA GLU A 208 29.19 8.95 16.66
C GLU A 208 30.24 8.43 17.66
N ASP A 209 29.85 7.51 18.54
CA ASP A 209 30.77 6.95 19.55
C ASP A 209 31.13 5.47 19.31
N TYR A 210 30.66 4.86 18.21
CA TYR A 210 30.95 3.47 17.93
C TYR A 210 32.29 3.31 17.22
N ASP A 211 33.26 2.70 17.91
CA ASP A 211 34.56 2.33 17.34
C ASP A 211 34.70 0.79 17.32
N PRO A 212 34.79 0.16 16.12
CA PRO A 212 34.96 -1.29 16.01
C PRO A 212 36.23 -1.80 16.67
N ALA A 213 37.21 -0.95 16.92
CA ALA A 213 38.46 -1.31 17.62
C ALA A 213 38.23 -1.77 19.08
N PHE A 214 37.12 -1.36 19.71
CA PHE A 214 36.76 -1.80 21.06
C PHE A 214 36.00 -3.12 21.10
N ILE A 215 35.63 -3.67 19.93
CA ILE A 215 34.89 -4.93 19.84
C ILE A 215 35.87 -6.08 19.65
N ARG A 216 35.81 -7.05 20.53
CA ARG A 216 36.56 -8.30 20.36
C ARG A 216 35.83 -9.22 19.35
N ALA A 217 36.30 -9.23 18.14
CA ALA A 217 35.86 -10.10 17.08
C ALA A 217 36.98 -11.06 16.62
N ASP A 218 36.61 -12.11 15.92
CA ASP A 218 37.53 -13.06 15.28
C ASP A 218 38.05 -12.56 13.93
N ALA A 219 37.52 -11.42 13.44
CA ALA A 219 37.95 -10.75 12.24
C ALA A 219 38.14 -9.26 12.47
N ASP A 220 38.96 -8.61 11.63
CA ASP A 220 39.12 -7.15 11.63
C ASP A 220 37.85 -6.52 11.01
N LEU A 221 37.01 -5.97 11.87
CA LEU A 221 35.72 -5.39 11.49
C LEU A 221 35.86 -4.15 10.56
N ALA A 222 36.96 -3.40 10.71
CA ALA A 222 37.22 -2.26 9.85
C ALA A 222 37.69 -2.66 8.45
N ALA A 223 38.45 -3.75 8.35
CA ALA A 223 38.94 -4.30 7.08
C ALA A 223 37.84 -4.86 6.18
N ILE A 224 36.63 -5.10 6.72
CA ILE A 224 35.47 -5.57 5.95
C ILE A 224 34.93 -4.47 5.01
N VAL A 225 35.02 -3.20 5.40
CA VAL A 225 34.44 -2.08 4.63
C VAL A 225 34.96 -2.00 3.19
N PRO A 226 36.29 -2.01 2.90
CA PRO A 226 36.78 -1.96 1.53
C PRO A 226 36.40 -3.19 0.71
N LEU A 227 36.23 -4.35 1.35
CA LEU A 227 35.80 -5.57 0.67
C LEU A 227 34.36 -5.44 0.19
N LEU A 228 33.48 -4.88 1.02
CA LEU A 228 32.06 -4.70 0.70
C LEU A 228 31.82 -3.63 -0.38
N LYS A 229 32.67 -2.60 -0.46
CA LYS A 229 32.59 -1.61 -1.56
C LYS A 229 32.80 -2.26 -2.93
N ASN A 230 33.54 -3.35 -2.98
CA ASN A 230 33.82 -4.09 -4.22
C ASN A 230 32.84 -5.25 -4.44
N THR A 231 32.07 -5.66 -3.41
CA THR A 231 31.16 -6.81 -3.47
C THR A 231 29.84 -6.45 -2.78
N PRO A 232 28.96 -5.67 -3.43
CA PRO A 232 27.73 -5.16 -2.81
C PRO A 232 26.69 -6.25 -2.45
N GLU A 233 26.83 -7.44 -2.99
CA GLU A 233 25.91 -8.59 -2.73
C GLU A 233 26.34 -9.44 -1.52
N ALA A 234 27.23 -8.95 -0.68
CA ALA A 234 27.73 -9.69 0.48
C ALA A 234 26.64 -9.92 1.55
N ARG A 235 26.69 -11.07 2.18
CA ARG A 235 25.84 -11.45 3.31
C ARG A 235 26.70 -11.70 4.52
N ILE A 236 26.45 -10.96 5.59
CA ILE A 236 27.23 -11.02 6.82
C ILE A 236 26.34 -11.54 7.93
N CYS A 237 26.80 -12.52 8.69
CA CYS A 237 26.16 -12.99 9.90
C CYS A 237 26.97 -12.54 11.12
N LEU A 238 26.35 -11.75 12.00
CA LEU A 238 26.93 -11.31 13.26
C LEU A 238 26.31 -12.14 14.38
N TYR A 239 27.12 -12.93 15.08
CA TYR A 239 26.65 -13.73 16.21
C TYR A 239 27.47 -13.45 17.48
N GLY A 240 26.87 -13.64 18.62
CA GLY A 240 27.49 -13.40 19.92
C GLY A 240 26.48 -13.05 21.00
N PRO A 241 26.89 -12.91 22.27
CA PRO A 241 26.03 -12.55 23.39
C PRO A 241 25.25 -11.24 23.17
N PRO A 242 24.09 -11.04 23.83
CA PRO A 242 23.41 -9.75 23.80
C PRO A 242 24.29 -8.63 24.37
N GLY A 243 24.13 -7.41 23.85
CA GLY A 243 24.91 -6.24 24.31
C GLY A 243 26.35 -6.13 23.77
N THR A 244 26.78 -7.01 22.85
CA THR A 244 28.15 -6.96 22.27
C THR A 244 28.29 -6.02 21.07
N GLY A 245 27.31 -5.16 20.78
CA GLY A 245 27.41 -4.13 19.75
C GLY A 245 27.10 -4.61 18.32
N LYS A 246 26.47 -5.78 18.12
CA LYS A 246 26.15 -6.32 16.78
C LYS A 246 25.29 -5.37 15.95
N THR A 247 24.21 -4.87 16.52
CA THR A 247 23.31 -3.92 15.86
C THR A 247 24.00 -2.58 15.59
N ALA A 248 24.80 -2.08 16.57
CA ALA A 248 25.58 -0.87 16.42
C ALA A 248 26.62 -0.99 15.29
N TYR A 249 27.26 -2.16 15.15
CA TYR A 249 28.15 -2.41 14.01
C TYR A 249 27.40 -2.35 12.67
N GLY A 250 26.19 -2.86 12.59
CA GLY A 250 25.37 -2.74 11.39
C GLY A 250 25.08 -1.28 10.99
N HIS A 251 24.77 -0.43 11.96
CA HIS A 251 24.60 1.02 11.74
C HIS A 251 25.90 1.69 11.29
N TRP A 252 27.02 1.43 11.99
CA TRP A 252 28.33 1.95 11.62
C TRP A 252 28.75 1.52 10.22
N LEU A 253 28.52 0.24 9.86
CA LEU A 253 28.87 -0.30 8.55
C LEU A 253 28.09 0.39 7.42
N ALA A 254 26.78 0.60 7.59
CA ALA A 254 25.95 1.31 6.63
C ALA A 254 26.44 2.74 6.40
N GLN A 255 26.87 3.43 7.48
CA GLN A 255 27.44 4.76 7.42
C GLN A 255 28.78 4.77 6.65
N GLN A 256 29.68 3.80 6.92
CA GLN A 256 30.96 3.68 6.20
C GLN A 256 30.80 3.37 4.71
N LEU A 257 29.72 2.67 4.36
CA LEU A 257 29.36 2.36 2.97
C LEU A 257 28.56 3.50 2.29
N ALA A 258 28.16 4.52 3.05
CA ALA A 258 27.27 5.58 2.60
C ALA A 258 25.95 5.04 2.01
N MET A 259 25.42 3.95 2.58
CA MET A 259 24.17 3.31 2.17
C MET A 259 23.06 3.60 3.19
N PRO A 260 21.81 3.82 2.74
CA PRO A 260 20.69 3.82 3.64
C PRO A 260 20.58 2.47 4.37
N LEU A 261 20.21 2.48 5.65
CA LEU A 261 20.02 1.28 6.44
C LEU A 261 18.53 1.01 6.63
N LYS A 262 18.09 -0.21 6.29
CA LYS A 262 16.77 -0.72 6.62
C LYS A 262 16.91 -1.76 7.72
N VAL A 263 16.41 -1.45 8.92
CA VAL A 263 16.40 -2.37 10.05
C VAL A 263 15.05 -3.07 10.11
N CYS A 264 15.05 -4.40 10.15
CA CYS A 264 13.88 -5.24 10.39
C CYS A 264 14.14 -6.12 11.61
N ARG A 265 13.22 -6.12 12.58
CA ARG A 265 13.27 -7.09 13.68
C ARG A 265 12.60 -8.38 13.25
N ALA A 266 13.07 -9.50 13.77
CA ALA A 266 12.45 -10.79 13.48
C ALA A 266 10.95 -10.81 13.85
N SER A 267 10.56 -10.12 14.94
CA SER A 267 9.15 -9.94 15.34
C SER A 267 8.28 -9.29 14.25
N ASP A 268 8.86 -8.41 13.45
CA ASP A 268 8.14 -7.67 12.40
C ASP A 268 7.91 -8.51 11.13
N LEU A 269 8.69 -9.60 11.00
CA LEU A 269 8.64 -10.51 9.86
C LEU A 269 7.79 -11.75 10.14
N ILE A 270 7.66 -12.14 11.42
CA ILE A 270 6.87 -13.31 11.82
C ILE A 270 5.38 -12.98 11.70
N ALA A 271 4.66 -13.82 10.97
CA ALA A 271 3.20 -13.77 10.85
C ALA A 271 2.55 -15.03 11.41
N PRO A 272 1.30 -14.95 11.90
CA PRO A 272 0.60 -16.09 12.49
C PRO A 272 0.15 -17.15 11.46
N TYR A 273 0.13 -16.80 10.18
CA TYR A 273 -0.33 -17.71 9.12
C TYR A 273 0.84 -18.34 8.36
N VAL A 274 0.64 -19.59 7.95
CA VAL A 274 1.64 -20.37 7.21
C VAL A 274 1.91 -19.71 5.85
N GLY A 275 3.18 -19.42 5.57
CA GLY A 275 3.62 -18.81 4.31
C GLY A 275 3.72 -17.27 4.32
N GLU A 276 3.10 -16.58 5.26
CA GLU A 276 3.20 -15.13 5.35
C GLU A 276 4.57 -14.64 5.83
N THR A 277 5.20 -15.37 6.74
CA THR A 277 6.56 -15.06 7.21
C THR A 277 7.56 -15.06 6.05
N GLU A 278 7.50 -16.08 5.20
CA GLU A 278 8.35 -16.19 4.01
C GLU A 278 8.10 -15.05 3.01
N GLN A 279 6.83 -14.66 2.85
CA GLN A 279 6.45 -13.52 2.00
C GLN A 279 6.98 -12.21 2.57
N ASN A 280 6.86 -12.00 3.88
CA ASN A 280 7.36 -10.79 4.55
C ASN A 280 8.89 -10.68 4.43
N ILE A 281 9.61 -11.79 4.60
CA ILE A 281 11.05 -11.83 4.41
C ILE A 281 11.40 -11.50 2.96
N ALA A 282 10.77 -12.15 1.98
CA ALA A 282 11.02 -11.90 0.56
C ALA A 282 10.75 -10.42 0.20
N LYS A 283 9.65 -9.85 0.71
CA LYS A 283 9.29 -8.45 0.53
C LYS A 283 10.35 -7.51 1.12
N ALA A 284 10.88 -7.80 2.31
CA ALA A 284 11.92 -6.97 2.93
C ALA A 284 13.21 -6.93 2.07
N PHE A 285 13.59 -8.06 1.46
CA PHE A 285 14.73 -8.12 0.53
C PHE A 285 14.48 -7.33 -0.75
N VAL A 286 13.29 -7.45 -1.35
CA VAL A 286 12.92 -6.71 -2.57
C VAL A 286 12.94 -5.20 -2.31
N GLU A 287 12.31 -4.76 -1.23
CA GLU A 287 12.25 -3.34 -0.86
C GLU A 287 13.64 -2.76 -0.55
N ALA A 288 14.52 -3.54 0.09
CA ALA A 288 15.91 -3.11 0.33
C ALA A 288 16.69 -2.98 -0.97
N ALA A 289 16.52 -3.92 -1.91
CA ALA A 289 17.16 -3.89 -3.22
C ALA A 289 16.67 -2.70 -4.06
N GLU A 290 15.36 -2.44 -4.11
CA GLU A 290 14.76 -1.33 -4.85
C GLU A 290 15.19 0.04 -4.31
N SER A 291 15.38 0.15 -2.99
CA SER A 291 15.83 1.39 -2.34
C SER A 291 17.35 1.53 -2.29
N GLY A 292 18.11 0.54 -2.76
CA GLY A 292 19.58 0.54 -2.66
C GLY A 292 20.09 0.56 -1.21
N SER A 293 19.32 -0.01 -0.27
CA SER A 293 19.58 0.02 1.16
C SER A 293 20.29 -1.25 1.62
N MET A 294 21.12 -1.12 2.67
CA MET A 294 21.60 -2.27 3.41
C MET A 294 20.47 -2.80 4.32
N LEU A 295 20.15 -4.08 4.26
CA LEU A 295 19.15 -4.73 5.10
C LEU A 295 19.81 -5.33 6.34
N LEU A 296 19.43 -4.88 7.53
CA LEU A 296 19.80 -5.45 8.80
C LEU A 296 18.60 -6.18 9.41
N ILE A 297 18.73 -7.50 9.58
CA ILE A 297 17.70 -8.30 10.28
C ILE A 297 18.23 -8.62 11.65
N ASP A 298 17.59 -8.07 12.70
CA ASP A 298 17.98 -8.28 14.08
C ASP A 298 17.17 -9.43 14.72
N GLU A 299 17.75 -10.11 15.72
CA GLU A 299 17.15 -11.25 16.44
C GLU A 299 16.70 -12.41 15.52
N VAL A 300 17.46 -12.66 14.46
CA VAL A 300 17.15 -13.64 13.42
C VAL A 300 17.05 -15.09 13.92
N ASP A 301 17.63 -15.37 15.08
CA ASP A 301 17.55 -16.66 15.78
C ASP A 301 16.13 -17.06 16.19
N SER A 302 15.20 -16.12 16.27
CA SER A 302 13.79 -16.40 16.59
C SER A 302 13.07 -17.20 15.48
N PHE A 303 13.50 -17.13 14.22
CA PHE A 303 12.91 -17.88 13.10
C PHE A 303 13.89 -18.81 12.35
N LEU A 304 15.20 -18.70 12.57
CA LEU A 304 16.19 -19.65 12.04
C LEU A 304 16.43 -20.85 12.97
N ARG A 305 15.40 -21.31 13.68
CA ARG A 305 15.51 -22.51 14.52
C ARG A 305 15.65 -23.74 13.66
N ASP A 306 16.53 -24.67 14.10
CA ASP A 306 16.70 -25.97 13.47
C ASP A 306 15.37 -26.76 13.56
N ARG A 307 14.85 -27.20 12.41
CA ARG A 307 13.63 -28.04 12.33
C ARG A 307 13.77 -29.40 13.00
N ARG A 308 14.97 -29.76 13.50
CA ARG A 308 15.26 -31.02 14.20
C ARG A 308 14.94 -30.98 15.68
N SER A 309 14.55 -29.79 16.21
CA SER A 309 14.25 -29.59 17.65
C SER A 309 12.78 -29.25 17.92
N ALA A 310 11.88 -29.57 16.98
CA ALA A 310 10.44 -29.43 17.14
C ALA A 310 9.77 -30.79 17.29
#